data_62ea2e2cd5f8dadc751f25917799afea
#
_entry.id   62ea2e2cd5f8dadc751f25917799afea
#
_cell.length_a   1.000
_cell.length_b   1.000
_cell.length_c   1.000
_cell.angle_alpha   90.00
_cell.angle_beta   90.00
_cell.angle_gamma   90.00
#
_symmetry.space_group_name_H-M   'P 1'
#
loop_
_entity.id
_entity.type
_entity.pdbx_description
1 polymer ?
#
loop_
_entity_poly.entity_id
_entity_poly.type
_entity_poly.pdbx_seq_one_letter_code
_entity_poly.pdbx_strand_id
1 'polypeptide(L)'
;PNHIKRLFVKKNISVYYINATKIAQEIGLGNRTNTILQSAFFRITEVIPVDLAVEQMKKFIVKSYGRKGEDVVNKNYQAVDRGGEYETLTIDPAWANLPDEEVEKNNDPAFINEVVRPINAQNGDLLPVSTFKGIEDGTWHQGTAAYEKRGVAAFVPEWDPENCIQCNKC
;
A
#
# COMPACT_ATOMS: atom_id res chain seq x y z
N PRO A 1 5.64 9.90 -9.43
CA PRO A 1 6.79 10.80 -9.47
C PRO A 1 7.60 10.64 -10.75
N ASN A 2 8.17 11.73 -11.27
CA ASN A 2 8.88 11.72 -12.54
C ASN A 2 10.14 10.84 -12.54
N HIS A 3 10.85 10.77 -11.42
CA HIS A 3 11.99 9.86 -11.29
C HIS A 3 11.61 8.39 -11.48
N ILE A 4 10.43 7.97 -11.01
CA ILE A 4 9.91 6.61 -11.22
C ILE A 4 9.54 6.39 -12.69
N LYS A 5 8.90 7.37 -13.34
CA LYS A 5 8.59 7.28 -14.77
C LYS A 5 9.84 7.14 -15.63
N ARG A 6 10.89 7.95 -15.34
CA ARG A 6 12.21 7.80 -15.98
C ARG A 6 12.82 6.41 -15.76
N LEU A 7 12.66 5.86 -14.53
CA LEU A 7 13.16 4.53 -14.21
C LEU A 7 12.46 3.44 -15.04
N PHE A 8 11.14 3.55 -15.23
CA PHE A 8 10.39 2.61 -16.07
C PHE A 8 10.96 2.54 -17.49
N VAL A 9 11.21 3.70 -18.10
CA VAL A 9 11.81 3.77 -19.44
C VAL A 9 13.25 3.23 -19.43
N LYS A 10 14.09 3.74 -18.51
CA LYS A 10 15.52 3.37 -18.43
C LYS A 10 15.75 1.88 -18.22
N LYS A 11 14.88 1.23 -17.43
CA LYS A 11 15.02 -0.18 -17.09
C LYS A 11 14.13 -1.10 -17.95
N ASN A 12 13.39 -0.52 -18.90
CA ASN A 12 12.39 -1.25 -19.70
C ASN A 12 11.45 -2.10 -18.82
N ILE A 13 10.85 -1.47 -17.82
CA ILE A 13 10.01 -2.14 -16.82
C ILE A 13 8.60 -2.31 -17.38
N SER A 14 8.04 -3.50 -17.32
CA SER A 14 6.61 -3.73 -17.54
C SER A 14 5.85 -3.45 -16.25
N VAL A 15 4.82 -2.63 -16.31
CA VAL A 15 4.00 -2.25 -15.16
C VAL A 15 2.58 -2.76 -15.36
N TYR A 16 2.10 -3.52 -14.40
CA TYR A 16 0.74 -4.05 -14.37
C TYR A 16 -0.01 -3.45 -13.19
N TYR A 17 -1.30 -3.22 -13.35
CA TYR A 17 -2.15 -2.73 -12.26
C TYR A 17 -3.51 -3.43 -12.27
N ILE A 18 -4.09 -3.59 -11.08
CA ILE A 18 -5.40 -4.22 -10.87
C ILE A 18 -6.12 -3.52 -9.72
N ASN A 19 -7.40 -3.20 -9.89
CA ASN A 19 -8.22 -2.68 -8.82
C ASN A 19 -8.77 -3.83 -7.95
N ALA A 20 -7.90 -4.47 -7.19
CA ALA A 20 -8.25 -5.60 -6.36
C ALA A 20 -9.28 -5.26 -5.26
N THR A 21 -9.30 -4.02 -4.78
CA THR A 21 -10.29 -3.55 -3.79
C THR A 21 -11.70 -3.55 -4.38
N LYS A 22 -11.86 -3.01 -5.60
CA LYS A 22 -13.14 -3.02 -6.29
C LYS A 22 -13.63 -4.46 -6.52
N ILE A 23 -12.74 -5.32 -7.03
CA ILE A 23 -13.06 -6.74 -7.24
C ILE A 23 -13.50 -7.42 -5.95
N ALA A 24 -12.76 -7.21 -4.84
CA ALA A 24 -13.07 -7.80 -3.54
C ALA A 24 -14.44 -7.35 -3.02
N GLN A 25 -14.80 -6.08 -3.20
CA GLN A 25 -16.10 -5.55 -2.82
C GLN A 25 -17.23 -6.17 -3.65
N GLU A 26 -17.08 -6.27 -4.96
CA GLU A 26 -18.07 -6.82 -5.88
C GLU A 26 -18.38 -8.30 -5.60
N ILE A 27 -17.38 -9.10 -5.22
CA ILE A 27 -17.56 -10.52 -4.87
C ILE A 27 -17.91 -10.77 -3.40
N GLY A 28 -18.05 -9.70 -2.61
CA GLY A 28 -18.45 -9.78 -1.19
C GLY A 28 -17.32 -10.23 -0.24
N LEU A 29 -16.05 -9.99 -0.61
CA LEU A 29 -14.89 -10.21 0.26
C LEU A 29 -14.49 -8.95 1.06
N GLY A 30 -15.19 -7.83 0.88
CA GLY A 30 -14.88 -6.56 1.53
C GLY A 30 -13.51 -6.03 1.09
N ASN A 31 -12.59 -5.85 2.04
CA ASN A 31 -11.23 -5.34 1.75
C ASN A 31 -10.18 -6.46 1.60
N ARG A 32 -10.59 -7.72 1.43
CA ARG A 32 -9.66 -8.86 1.34
C ARG A 32 -9.18 -9.06 -0.09
N THR A 33 -8.06 -8.45 -0.42
CA THR A 33 -7.50 -8.42 -1.78
C THR A 33 -6.40 -9.46 -2.04
N ASN A 34 -5.90 -10.12 -0.98
CA ASN A 34 -4.73 -10.98 -1.05
C ASN A 34 -4.84 -12.12 -2.08
N THR A 35 -5.98 -12.81 -2.15
CA THR A 35 -6.19 -13.91 -3.10
C THR A 35 -6.20 -13.42 -4.55
N ILE A 36 -6.80 -12.23 -4.80
CA ILE A 36 -6.84 -11.60 -6.11
C ILE A 36 -5.42 -11.24 -6.57
N LEU A 37 -4.66 -10.58 -5.69
CA LEU A 37 -3.28 -10.16 -5.98
C LEU A 37 -2.34 -11.35 -6.16
N GLN A 38 -2.51 -12.42 -5.38
CA GLN A 38 -1.75 -13.65 -5.54
C GLN A 38 -2.04 -14.32 -6.90
N SER A 39 -3.29 -14.35 -7.32
CA SER A 39 -3.66 -14.88 -8.63
C SER A 39 -3.08 -14.03 -9.76
N ALA A 40 -3.16 -12.69 -9.65
CA ALA A 40 -2.54 -11.79 -10.60
C ALA A 40 -1.02 -12.01 -10.70
N PHE A 41 -0.34 -12.17 -9.56
CA PHE A 41 1.10 -12.46 -9.52
C PHE A 41 1.45 -13.70 -10.33
N PHE A 42 0.79 -14.84 -10.08
CA PHE A 42 1.08 -16.07 -10.82
C PHE A 42 0.80 -15.97 -12.33
N ARG A 43 -0.24 -15.21 -12.70
CA ARG A 43 -0.60 -15.02 -14.12
C ARG A 43 0.38 -14.11 -14.85
N ILE A 44 0.96 -13.12 -14.15
CA ILE A 44 1.92 -12.16 -14.73
C ILE A 44 3.32 -12.77 -14.80
N THR A 45 3.73 -13.48 -13.75
CA THR A 45 5.11 -13.96 -13.63
C THR A 45 5.36 -15.34 -14.24
N GLU A 46 4.29 -16.15 -14.32
CA GLU A 46 4.33 -17.54 -14.83
C GLU A 46 5.47 -18.38 -14.21
N VAL A 47 5.84 -18.11 -12.95
CA VAL A 47 6.86 -18.88 -12.23
C VAL A 47 6.52 -20.38 -12.12
N ILE A 48 5.25 -20.69 -12.26
CA ILE A 48 4.69 -22.03 -12.51
C ILE A 48 3.58 -21.91 -13.56
N PRO A 49 3.20 -22.97 -14.28
CA PRO A 49 2.11 -22.92 -15.23
C PRO A 49 0.82 -22.34 -14.59
N VAL A 50 0.17 -21.41 -15.29
CA VAL A 50 -1.00 -20.68 -14.75
C VAL A 50 -2.11 -21.62 -14.30
N ASP A 51 -2.41 -22.64 -15.12
CA ASP A 51 -3.46 -23.63 -14.80
C ASP A 51 -3.15 -24.38 -13.50
N LEU A 52 -1.88 -24.76 -13.31
CA LEU A 52 -1.42 -25.41 -12.10
C LEU A 52 -1.53 -24.46 -10.89
N ALA A 53 -1.15 -23.19 -11.06
CA ALA A 53 -1.27 -22.18 -10.00
C ALA A 53 -2.73 -22.03 -9.56
N VAL A 54 -3.65 -21.86 -10.51
CA VAL A 54 -5.09 -21.72 -10.26
C VAL A 54 -5.65 -22.98 -9.56
N GLU A 55 -5.30 -24.16 -10.03
CA GLU A 55 -5.71 -25.42 -9.41
C GLU A 55 -5.25 -25.51 -7.95
N GLN A 56 -3.98 -25.25 -7.69
CA GLN A 56 -3.42 -25.30 -6.34
C GLN A 56 -4.02 -24.24 -5.43
N MET A 57 -4.20 -23.01 -5.91
CA MET A 57 -4.87 -21.96 -5.15
C MET A 57 -6.29 -22.39 -4.74
N LYS A 58 -7.07 -22.95 -5.66
CA LYS A 58 -8.44 -23.46 -5.37
C LYS A 58 -8.42 -24.62 -4.36
N LYS A 59 -7.46 -25.53 -4.46
CA LYS A 59 -7.27 -26.61 -3.45
C LYS A 59 -6.96 -26.05 -2.06
N PHE A 60 -6.05 -25.08 -1.95
CA PHE A 60 -5.71 -24.44 -0.68
C PHE A 60 -6.87 -23.64 -0.10
N ILE A 61 -7.71 -23.01 -0.92
CA ILE A 61 -8.93 -22.33 -0.49
C ILE A 61 -9.87 -23.31 0.21
N VAL A 62 -10.12 -24.49 -0.37
CA VAL A 62 -10.95 -25.52 0.28
C VAL A 62 -10.36 -25.94 1.63
N LYS A 63 -9.04 -26.19 1.67
CA LYS A 63 -8.35 -26.57 2.91
C LYS A 63 -8.47 -25.49 3.99
N SER A 64 -8.37 -24.21 3.61
CA SER A 64 -8.34 -23.10 4.55
C SER A 64 -9.74 -22.63 4.96
N TYR A 65 -10.67 -22.66 4.03
CA TYR A 65 -11.99 -22.03 4.20
C TYR A 65 -13.17 -23.02 4.10
N GLY A 66 -12.96 -24.28 3.78
CA GLY A 66 -14.03 -25.25 3.62
C GLY A 66 -14.96 -25.36 4.85
N ARG A 67 -14.38 -25.23 6.06
CA ARG A 67 -15.15 -25.23 7.31
C ARG A 67 -16.02 -23.98 7.52
N LYS A 68 -15.80 -22.91 6.73
CA LYS A 68 -16.55 -21.64 6.82
C LYS A 68 -17.77 -21.62 5.90
N GLY A 69 -18.01 -22.70 5.15
CA GLY A 69 -19.13 -22.87 4.24
C GLY A 69 -18.79 -22.58 2.77
N GLU A 70 -19.63 -23.10 1.90
CA GLU A 70 -19.45 -23.06 0.45
C GLU A 70 -19.46 -21.63 -0.11
N ASP A 71 -20.25 -20.72 0.46
CA ASP A 71 -20.30 -19.33 0.04
C ASP A 71 -18.92 -18.64 0.13
N VAL A 72 -18.21 -18.89 1.25
CA VAL A 72 -16.86 -18.34 1.45
C VAL A 72 -15.86 -18.94 0.45
N VAL A 73 -15.95 -20.24 0.20
CA VAL A 73 -15.11 -20.94 -0.79
C VAL A 73 -15.35 -20.39 -2.19
N ASN A 74 -16.60 -20.23 -2.60
CA ASN A 74 -16.98 -19.74 -3.92
C ASN A 74 -16.54 -18.29 -4.16
N LYS A 75 -16.68 -17.41 -3.15
CA LYS A 75 -16.15 -16.04 -3.22
C LYS A 75 -14.63 -16.02 -3.43
N ASN A 76 -13.90 -16.89 -2.74
CA ASN A 76 -12.45 -16.99 -2.93
C ASN A 76 -12.08 -17.62 -4.29
N TYR A 77 -12.89 -18.52 -4.84
CA TYR A 77 -12.71 -19.01 -6.21
C TYR A 77 -12.87 -17.90 -7.23
N GLN A 78 -13.91 -17.06 -7.08
CA GLN A 78 -14.09 -15.86 -7.93
C GLN A 78 -12.89 -14.91 -7.81
N ALA A 79 -12.32 -14.75 -6.61
CA ALA A 79 -11.12 -13.95 -6.42
C ALA A 79 -9.92 -14.50 -7.21
N VAL A 80 -9.73 -15.82 -7.26
CA VAL A 80 -8.69 -16.45 -8.08
C VAL A 80 -8.95 -16.21 -9.56
N ASP A 81 -10.19 -16.41 -10.02
CA ASP A 81 -10.54 -16.29 -11.44
C ASP A 81 -10.40 -14.83 -11.91
N ARG A 82 -10.85 -13.86 -11.11
CA ARG A 82 -10.78 -12.43 -11.41
C ARG A 82 -9.40 -11.80 -11.20
N GLY A 83 -8.43 -12.52 -10.65
CA GLY A 83 -7.03 -12.07 -10.60
C GLY A 83 -6.39 -11.89 -11.99
N GLY A 84 -7.04 -12.36 -13.06
CA GLY A 84 -6.64 -12.09 -14.44
C GLY A 84 -7.11 -10.73 -15.00
N GLU A 85 -7.90 -9.96 -14.26
CA GLU A 85 -8.44 -8.64 -14.68
C GLU A 85 -7.42 -7.50 -14.47
N TYR A 86 -6.13 -7.78 -14.62
CA TYR A 86 -5.11 -6.75 -14.58
C TYR A 86 -4.95 -6.09 -15.95
N GLU A 87 -4.49 -4.86 -15.93
CA GLU A 87 -4.16 -4.08 -17.12
C GLU A 87 -2.67 -3.78 -17.17
N THR A 88 -2.15 -3.53 -18.35
CA THR A 88 -0.76 -3.15 -18.57
C THR A 88 -0.66 -1.64 -18.78
N LEU A 89 0.21 -0.99 -18.04
CA LEU A 89 0.47 0.44 -18.21
C LEU A 89 1.34 0.65 -19.46
N THR A 90 0.85 1.45 -20.39
CA THR A 90 1.67 1.90 -21.53
C THR A 90 2.72 2.88 -21.04
N ILE A 91 3.99 2.50 -21.21
CA ILE A 91 5.14 3.36 -20.86
C ILE A 91 5.44 4.25 -22.05
N ASP A 92 5.26 5.57 -21.86
CA ASP A 92 5.60 6.56 -22.86
C ASP A 92 7.12 6.79 -22.86
N PRO A 93 7.83 6.58 -24.00
CA PRO A 93 9.25 6.86 -24.12
C PRO A 93 9.63 8.30 -23.75
N ALA A 94 8.74 9.26 -23.94
CA ALA A 94 8.96 10.65 -23.58
C ALA A 94 9.20 10.85 -22.08
N TRP A 95 8.77 9.90 -21.23
CA TRP A 95 9.03 9.96 -19.78
C TRP A 95 10.52 9.92 -19.43
N ALA A 96 11.38 9.46 -20.32
CA ALA A 96 12.83 9.47 -20.11
C ALA A 96 13.40 10.87 -19.83
N ASN A 97 12.76 11.90 -20.36
CA ASN A 97 13.22 13.29 -20.31
C ASN A 97 12.42 14.17 -19.35
N LEU A 98 11.55 13.58 -18.53
CA LEU A 98 10.79 14.37 -17.56
C LEU A 98 11.73 15.02 -16.54
N PRO A 99 11.53 16.31 -16.21
CA PRO A 99 12.30 16.99 -15.17
C PRO A 99 12.00 16.41 -13.80
N ASP A 100 12.87 16.65 -12.83
CA ASP A 100 12.57 16.38 -11.45
C ASP A 100 11.39 17.25 -10.99
N GLU A 101 10.56 16.69 -10.13
CA GLU A 101 9.46 17.43 -9.52
C GLU A 101 10.04 18.40 -8.49
N GLU A 102 9.50 19.60 -8.46
CA GLU A 102 9.83 20.54 -7.38
C GLU A 102 9.32 19.94 -6.06
N VAL A 103 10.23 19.79 -5.11
CA VAL A 103 9.88 19.39 -3.75
C VAL A 103 9.23 20.61 -3.07
N GLU A 104 7.94 20.52 -2.76
CA GLU A 104 7.28 21.57 -1.98
C GLU A 104 8.06 21.78 -0.68
N LYS A 105 8.58 22.99 -0.50
CA LYS A 105 9.17 23.40 0.77
C LYS A 105 8.04 23.53 1.77
N ASN A 106 8.06 22.70 2.79
CA ASN A 106 7.13 22.82 3.90
C ASN A 106 7.84 23.56 5.06
N ASN A 107 7.03 24.18 5.91
CA ASN A 107 7.51 24.89 7.10
C ASN A 107 7.48 24.00 8.36
N ASP A 108 7.51 22.70 8.18
CA ASP A 108 7.53 21.76 9.30
C ASP A 108 8.83 21.91 10.12
N PRO A 109 8.82 21.59 11.40
CA PRO A 109 10.01 21.63 12.25
C PRO A 109 11.19 20.85 11.66
N ALA A 110 12.40 21.32 11.93
CA ALA A 110 13.63 20.69 11.42
C ALA A 110 13.69 19.18 11.74
N PHE A 111 13.33 18.80 12.96
CA PHE A 111 13.29 17.39 13.36
C PHE A 111 12.36 16.53 12.49
N ILE A 112 11.22 17.08 12.07
CA ILE A 112 10.28 16.40 11.16
C ILE A 112 10.91 16.23 9.80
N ASN A 113 11.51 17.29 9.24
CA ASN A 113 12.07 17.24 7.89
C ASN A 113 13.37 16.45 7.80
N GLU A 114 14.22 16.53 8.81
CA GLU A 114 15.57 15.96 8.79
C GLU A 114 15.64 14.52 9.36
N VAL A 115 14.69 14.16 10.20
CA VAL A 115 14.68 12.85 10.87
C VAL A 115 13.44 12.04 10.52
N VAL A 116 12.25 12.55 10.88
CA VAL A 116 11.01 11.76 10.77
C VAL A 116 10.67 11.43 9.33
N ARG A 117 10.74 12.41 8.42
CA ARG A 117 10.42 12.20 7.00
C ARG A 117 11.37 11.23 6.30
N PRO A 118 12.70 11.33 6.45
CA PRO A 118 13.62 10.33 5.91
C PRO A 118 13.36 8.93 6.43
N ILE A 119 13.08 8.76 7.73
CA ILE A 119 12.76 7.44 8.31
C ILE A 119 11.46 6.90 7.72
N ASN A 120 10.41 7.70 7.64
CA ASN A 120 9.12 7.30 7.05
C ASN A 120 9.22 6.99 5.55
N ALA A 121 10.16 7.62 4.84
CA ALA A 121 10.48 7.32 3.45
C ALA A 121 11.40 6.08 3.29
N GLN A 122 11.70 5.36 4.37
CA GLN A 122 12.63 4.21 4.42
C GLN A 122 14.09 4.56 4.02
N ASN A 123 14.47 5.81 4.22
CA ASN A 123 15.82 6.33 4.00
C ASN A 123 16.58 6.55 5.32
N GLY A 124 16.12 5.94 6.42
CA GLY A 124 16.72 6.08 7.75
C GLY A 124 18.19 5.67 7.80
N ASP A 125 18.59 4.66 7.03
CA ASP A 125 19.97 4.20 6.93
C ASP A 125 20.94 5.24 6.34
N LEU A 126 20.42 6.27 5.69
CA LEU A 126 21.23 7.39 5.17
C LEU A 126 21.52 8.44 6.24
N LEU A 127 20.84 8.38 7.39
CA LEU A 127 21.05 9.31 8.48
C LEU A 127 22.30 8.91 9.27
N PRO A 128 23.24 9.85 9.53
CA PRO A 128 24.39 9.56 10.36
C PRO A 128 23.95 9.29 11.81
N VAL A 129 24.70 8.45 12.53
CA VAL A 129 24.40 8.11 13.95
C VAL A 129 24.31 9.36 14.82
N SER A 130 25.09 10.40 14.50
CA SER A 130 25.05 11.68 15.21
C SER A 130 23.71 12.42 15.13
N THR A 131 22.83 12.07 14.19
CA THR A 131 21.45 12.58 14.09
C THR A 131 20.65 12.29 15.36
N PHE A 132 20.96 11.18 16.03
CA PHE A 132 20.26 10.72 17.22
C PHE A 132 20.90 11.19 18.52
N LYS A 133 21.85 12.12 18.46
CA LYS A 133 22.47 12.72 19.64
C LYS A 133 21.43 13.46 20.48
N GLY A 134 21.33 13.11 21.76
CA GLY A 134 20.39 13.66 22.71
C GLY A 134 19.05 12.91 22.81
N ILE A 135 18.91 11.82 22.03
CA ILE A 135 17.77 10.89 22.08
C ILE A 135 18.24 9.42 22.07
N GLU A 136 19.47 9.18 22.52
CA GLU A 136 20.11 7.86 22.55
C GLU A 136 19.39 6.87 23.49
N ASP A 137 18.67 7.40 24.46
CA ASP A 137 17.86 6.65 25.43
C ASP A 137 16.49 6.21 24.87
N GLY A 138 16.21 6.52 23.60
CA GLY A 138 14.93 6.24 22.96
C GLY A 138 13.86 7.30 23.22
N THR A 139 14.19 8.40 23.89
CA THR A 139 13.28 9.55 24.00
C THR A 139 12.97 10.12 22.62
N TRP A 140 11.70 10.40 22.35
CA TRP A 140 11.26 10.93 21.07
C TRP A 140 10.46 12.21 21.25
N HIS A 141 10.59 13.13 20.31
CA HIS A 141 9.78 14.36 20.34
C HIS A 141 8.29 14.03 20.27
N GLN A 142 7.52 14.62 21.17
CA GLN A 142 6.07 14.42 21.19
C GLN A 142 5.38 15.15 20.04
N GLY A 143 4.20 14.66 19.62
CA GLY A 143 3.37 15.30 18.62
C GLY A 143 3.81 15.04 17.16
N THR A 144 4.81 14.19 16.90
CA THR A 144 5.29 13.89 15.54
C THR A 144 4.21 13.26 14.66
N ALA A 145 3.23 12.56 15.26
CA ALA A 145 2.10 11.96 14.53
C ALA A 145 1.24 13.00 13.78
N ALA A 146 1.24 14.25 14.18
CA ALA A 146 0.53 15.33 13.49
C ALA A 146 1.06 15.57 12.06
N TYR A 147 2.29 15.17 11.79
CA TYR A 147 2.95 15.30 10.48
C TYR A 147 2.89 14.03 9.62
N GLU A 148 2.26 12.99 10.12
CA GLU A 148 2.06 11.73 9.40
C GLU A 148 0.69 11.70 8.74
N LYS A 149 0.64 11.65 7.40
CA LYS A 149 -0.61 11.54 6.64
C LYS A 149 -0.85 10.08 6.23
N ARG A 150 -1.14 9.22 7.20
CA ARG A 150 -1.30 7.78 6.93
C ARG A 150 -2.66 7.41 6.35
N GLY A 151 -3.70 8.22 6.55
CA GLY A 151 -5.05 7.97 6.04
C GLY A 151 -5.66 6.64 6.53
N VAL A 152 -5.34 6.22 7.76
CA VAL A 152 -5.73 4.91 8.30
C VAL A 152 -7.22 4.80 8.55
N ALA A 153 -7.89 5.93 8.88
CA ALA A 153 -9.31 6.00 9.13
C ALA A 153 -10.04 6.64 7.95
N ALA A 154 -11.05 5.94 7.41
CA ALA A 154 -11.94 6.48 6.37
C ALA A 154 -12.89 7.55 6.94
N PHE A 155 -13.25 7.41 8.22
CA PHE A 155 -14.09 8.34 8.95
C PHE A 155 -13.44 8.63 10.29
N VAL A 156 -13.40 9.89 10.68
CA VAL A 156 -12.90 10.35 11.97
C VAL A 156 -14.01 11.12 12.68
N PRO A 157 -14.12 11.04 14.03
CA PRO A 157 -15.06 11.86 14.75
C PRO A 157 -14.62 13.34 14.67
N GLU A 158 -15.58 14.20 14.43
CA GLU A 158 -15.39 15.65 14.55
C GLU A 158 -15.79 16.10 15.96
N TRP A 159 -14.87 16.77 16.63
CA TRP A 159 -15.15 17.31 17.96
C TRP A 159 -15.85 18.65 17.86
N ASP A 160 -17.03 18.73 18.47
CA ASP A 160 -17.82 19.96 18.57
C ASP A 160 -17.57 20.64 19.93
N PRO A 161 -16.81 21.75 19.96
CA PRO A 161 -16.48 22.44 21.21
C PRO A 161 -17.67 23.08 21.89
N GLU A 162 -18.72 23.46 21.13
CA GLU A 162 -19.91 24.14 21.69
C GLU A 162 -20.79 23.17 22.48
N ASN A 163 -20.84 21.91 22.07
CA ASN A 163 -21.61 20.86 22.73
C ASN A 163 -20.77 20.01 23.70
N CYS A 164 -19.46 20.26 23.79
CA CYS A 164 -18.57 19.50 24.64
C CYS A 164 -18.63 19.93 26.11
N ILE A 165 -19.02 19.05 27.00
CA ILE A 165 -19.04 19.28 28.46
C ILE A 165 -17.73 18.90 29.15
N GLN A 166 -16.67 18.59 28.41
CA GLN A 166 -15.33 18.23 28.91
C GLN A 166 -15.31 17.06 29.93
N CYS A 167 -16.18 16.09 29.78
CA CYS A 167 -16.27 14.96 30.69
C CYS A 167 -15.21 13.87 30.44
N ASN A 168 -14.36 13.99 29.44
CA ASN A 168 -13.29 13.06 29.05
C ASN A 168 -13.76 11.61 28.75
N LYS A 169 -15.04 11.37 28.44
CA LYS A 169 -15.55 10.02 28.13
C LYS A 169 -15.22 9.56 26.71
N CYS A 170 -15.00 10.47 25.77
CA CYS A 170 -14.58 10.13 24.40
C CYS A 170 -13.09 9.86 24.30
#